data_4ca6795e6a4126e35020cb65623a0df0
#
_entry.id   4ca6795e6a4126e35020cb65623a0df0
#
_cell.length_a   1.000
_cell.length_b   1.000
_cell.length_c   1.000
_cell.angle_alpha   90.00
_cell.angle_beta   90.00
_cell.angle_gamma   90.00
#
_symmetry.space_group_name_H-M   'P 1'
#
loop_
_entity.id
_entity.type
_entity.pdbx_description
1 polymer ?
#
loop_
_entity_poly.entity_id
_entity_poly.type
_entity_poly.pdbx_seq_one_letter_code
_entity_poly.pdbx_strand_id
1 'polypeptide(L)'
;MVTMILFPSSFFSISKVDEDLQKEYDAVLATGLFKVALFGYDKWVNEDKLIVKDAPDTECTAVYRGWMMKPDQYERFYNLLLEKNIRLVTDPEQYRLMHIFPNVYEDVKEDTVKMELYPLHSEIDVEALKKSFNRFMVKDYVKSVKGTEFPRYFDKNITQEEFDRWMEVFYKYRGDLLTGGICIKEFLDLARYDDKTNEYRVFYINHEIATVCRNSGQGTYTPEPPQELIEKYRYLNSPYYTVDFAELSDGTWKIIEAGDGEVSGLSDNQNYEHYFRALYQCFR
;
A
#
# COMPACT_ATOMS: atom_id res chain seq x y z
N MET A 1 1.13 23.81 -2.72
CA MET A 1 2.55 23.39 -2.61
C MET A 1 2.73 22.61 -1.32
N VAL A 2 3.29 21.39 -1.38
CA VAL A 2 3.64 20.59 -0.18
C VAL A 2 4.90 21.18 0.45
N THR A 3 4.84 21.44 1.74
CA THR A 3 5.94 22.08 2.48
C THR A 3 6.46 21.24 3.64
N MET A 4 5.76 20.15 3.97
CA MET A 4 6.05 19.30 5.14
C MET A 4 5.92 17.83 4.82
N ILE A 5 6.78 17.02 5.45
CA ILE A 5 6.59 15.57 5.56
C ILE A 5 6.31 15.23 7.04
N LEU A 6 5.25 14.48 7.27
CA LEU A 6 4.82 14.02 8.59
C LEU A 6 5.18 12.54 8.75
N PHE A 7 6.00 12.20 9.74
CA PHE A 7 6.42 10.83 10.05
C PHE A 7 5.92 10.38 11.43
N PRO A 8 5.66 9.07 11.61
CA PRO A 8 5.54 8.49 12.94
C PRO A 8 6.85 8.59 13.70
N SER A 9 6.74 8.86 14.99
CA SER A 9 7.89 8.84 15.90
C SER A 9 8.18 7.43 16.40
N SER A 10 9.40 7.22 16.89
CA SER A 10 9.76 6.02 17.64
C SER A 10 8.84 5.86 18.86
N PHE A 11 8.56 4.61 19.22
CA PHE A 11 7.79 4.25 20.42
C PHE A 11 8.35 4.92 21.69
N PHE A 12 9.67 4.95 21.82
CA PHE A 12 10.34 5.45 23.03
C PHE A 12 10.52 6.97 23.06
N SER A 13 10.38 7.68 21.93
CA SER A 13 10.67 9.11 21.86
C SER A 13 9.97 9.82 20.72
N ILE A 14 9.09 10.77 21.07
CA ILE A 14 8.44 11.65 20.10
C ILE A 14 9.43 12.51 19.30
N SER A 15 10.70 12.59 19.72
CA SER A 15 11.73 13.40 19.08
C SER A 15 12.62 12.61 18.11
N LYS A 16 12.35 11.33 17.94
CA LYS A 16 13.05 10.45 16.99
C LYS A 16 12.04 9.84 16.05
N VAL A 17 12.37 9.76 14.78
CA VAL A 17 11.56 9.04 13.80
C VAL A 17 11.54 7.53 14.13
N ASP A 18 10.50 6.83 13.68
CA ASP A 18 10.42 5.38 13.72
C ASP A 18 11.62 4.76 12.99
N GLU A 19 12.23 3.71 13.57
CA GLU A 19 13.48 3.11 13.07
C GLU A 19 13.35 2.57 11.64
N ASP A 20 12.21 2.02 11.28
CA ASP A 20 11.95 1.49 9.94
C ASP A 20 11.84 2.61 8.87
N LEU A 21 11.57 3.84 9.29
CA LEU A 21 11.48 5.02 8.41
C LEU A 21 12.72 5.90 8.44
N GLN A 22 13.77 5.52 9.17
CA GLN A 22 14.98 6.32 9.32
C GLN A 22 15.62 6.70 7.97
N LYS A 23 15.67 5.76 7.01
CA LYS A 23 16.24 6.02 5.68
C LYS A 23 15.45 7.07 4.90
N GLU A 24 14.12 7.01 4.96
CA GLU A 24 13.26 8.02 4.32
C GLU A 24 13.42 9.39 4.97
N TYR A 25 13.45 9.41 6.30
CA TYR A 25 13.63 10.63 7.09
C TYR A 25 14.96 11.32 6.75
N ASP A 26 16.07 10.56 6.73
CA ASP A 26 17.39 11.10 6.40
C ASP A 26 17.44 11.65 4.97
N ALA A 27 16.80 10.96 4.02
CA ALA A 27 16.71 11.42 2.65
C ALA A 27 15.89 12.73 2.54
N VAL A 28 14.79 12.86 3.27
CA VAL A 28 14.02 14.12 3.32
C VAL A 28 14.88 15.26 3.82
N LEU A 29 15.61 15.06 4.92
CA LEU A 29 16.50 16.07 5.48
C LEU A 29 17.62 16.46 4.49
N ALA A 30 18.22 15.48 3.81
CA ALA A 30 19.27 15.69 2.83
C ALA A 30 18.79 16.55 1.62
N THR A 31 17.50 16.46 1.25
CA THR A 31 16.96 17.34 0.18
C THR A 31 16.93 18.81 0.56
N GLY A 32 16.73 19.13 1.83
CA GLY A 32 16.51 20.51 2.31
C GLY A 32 15.22 21.17 1.80
N LEU A 33 14.29 20.43 1.21
CA LEU A 33 13.09 20.94 0.53
C LEU A 33 11.86 21.01 1.43
N PHE A 34 11.83 20.21 2.51
CA PHE A 34 10.66 20.07 3.37
C PHE A 34 10.97 20.39 4.82
N LYS A 35 9.98 20.90 5.53
CA LYS A 35 9.94 20.79 6.98
C LYS A 35 9.54 19.38 7.36
N VAL A 36 9.93 18.92 8.54
CA VAL A 36 9.53 17.62 9.07
C VAL A 36 8.82 17.81 10.39
N ALA A 37 7.70 17.11 10.56
CA ALA A 37 7.03 16.96 11.83
C ALA A 37 6.95 15.48 12.22
N LEU A 38 6.95 15.18 13.51
CA LEU A 38 6.82 13.84 14.05
C LEU A 38 5.54 13.73 14.88
N PHE A 39 4.86 12.58 14.83
CA PHE A 39 3.71 12.31 15.70
C PHE A 39 3.82 10.95 16.37
N GLY A 40 3.23 10.85 17.58
CA GLY A 40 3.24 9.61 18.35
C GLY A 40 2.27 8.58 17.80
N TYR A 41 2.75 7.70 16.91
CA TYR A 41 1.92 6.69 16.22
C TYR A 41 1.25 5.73 17.20
N ASP A 42 2.01 5.17 18.15
CA ASP A 42 1.46 4.21 19.13
C ASP A 42 0.34 4.83 19.99
N LYS A 43 0.52 6.07 20.44
CA LYS A 43 -0.52 6.78 21.19
C LYS A 43 -1.74 7.08 20.34
N TRP A 44 -1.50 7.38 19.07
CA TRP A 44 -2.58 7.60 18.12
C TRP A 44 -3.38 6.32 17.90
N VAL A 45 -2.70 5.20 17.58
CA VAL A 45 -3.37 3.94 17.22
C VAL A 45 -4.05 3.28 18.42
N ASN A 46 -3.41 3.30 19.60
CA ASN A 46 -3.88 2.57 20.77
C ASN A 46 -4.71 3.40 21.75
N GLU A 47 -4.53 4.73 21.76
CA GLU A 47 -5.17 5.61 22.75
C GLU A 47 -6.05 6.71 22.09
N ASP A 48 -6.17 6.74 20.75
CA ASP A 48 -6.81 7.82 19.97
C ASP A 48 -6.26 9.22 20.32
N LYS A 49 -4.99 9.30 20.74
CA LYS A 49 -4.35 10.54 21.20
C LYS A 49 -3.31 11.02 20.21
N LEU A 50 -3.66 12.01 19.40
CA LEU A 50 -2.74 12.63 18.45
C LEU A 50 -1.85 13.68 19.10
N ILE A 51 -0.57 13.39 19.23
CA ILE A 51 0.48 14.31 19.65
C ILE A 51 1.39 14.54 18.46
N VAL A 52 1.48 15.79 18.00
CA VAL A 52 2.39 16.18 16.91
C VAL A 52 3.46 17.10 17.49
N LYS A 53 4.72 16.72 17.28
CA LYS A 53 5.87 17.55 17.59
C LYS A 53 6.19 18.44 16.39
N ASP A 54 6.54 19.69 16.68
CA ASP A 54 6.87 20.70 15.67
C ASP A 54 5.69 21.01 14.71
N ALA A 55 4.45 20.98 15.25
CA ALA A 55 3.26 21.39 14.53
C ALA A 55 3.40 22.85 14.07
N PRO A 56 2.95 23.19 12.84
CA PRO A 56 3.10 24.53 12.30
C PRO A 56 2.11 25.52 12.95
N ASP A 57 2.53 26.79 13.09
CA ASP A 57 1.67 27.87 13.59
C ASP A 57 0.65 28.35 12.54
N THR A 58 0.89 28.05 11.27
CA THR A 58 0.04 28.43 10.13
C THR A 58 -0.26 27.22 9.28
N GLU A 59 -1.39 27.24 8.58
CA GLU A 59 -1.82 26.14 7.71
C GLU A 59 -0.71 25.76 6.70
N CYS A 60 -0.42 24.47 6.60
CA CYS A 60 0.51 23.91 5.64
C CYS A 60 -0.06 22.64 5.01
N THR A 61 0.39 22.35 3.80
CA THR A 61 0.11 21.08 3.13
C THR A 61 1.25 20.10 3.40
N ALA A 62 0.90 18.92 3.85
CA ALA A 62 1.86 17.87 4.21
C ALA A 62 1.58 16.56 3.47
N VAL A 63 2.63 15.76 3.30
CA VAL A 63 2.54 14.34 2.94
C VAL A 63 2.80 13.53 4.20
N TYR A 64 1.93 12.61 4.51
CA TYR A 64 2.17 11.58 5.50
C TYR A 64 3.06 10.48 4.90
N ARG A 65 4.07 10.05 5.63
CA ARG A 65 4.89 8.87 5.27
C ARG A 65 4.99 7.96 6.48
N GLY A 66 4.29 6.82 6.43
CA GLY A 66 4.29 5.95 7.58
C GLY A 66 3.45 4.69 7.45
N TRP A 67 3.00 4.20 8.59
CA TRP A 67 2.27 2.95 8.73
C TRP A 67 0.82 3.10 8.28
N MET A 68 0.27 2.02 7.76
CA MET A 68 -1.13 1.93 7.37
C MET A 68 -2.05 2.13 8.57
N MET A 69 -3.17 2.81 8.33
CA MET A 69 -4.27 2.97 9.27
C MET A 69 -5.55 2.38 8.69
N LYS A 70 -6.48 1.94 9.53
CA LYS A 70 -7.83 1.65 9.07
C LYS A 70 -8.47 2.94 8.53
N PRO A 71 -9.33 2.87 7.49
CA PRO A 71 -9.91 4.08 6.89
C PRO A 71 -10.56 5.05 7.89
N ASP A 72 -11.33 4.53 8.85
CA ASP A 72 -11.99 5.36 9.85
C ASP A 72 -11.00 5.99 10.84
N GLN A 73 -9.87 5.31 11.09
CA GLN A 73 -8.78 5.86 11.90
C GLN A 73 -8.01 6.94 11.14
N TYR A 74 -7.77 6.74 9.83
CA TYR A 74 -7.17 7.77 8.98
C TYR A 74 -8.05 9.02 8.87
N GLU A 75 -9.36 8.86 8.73
CA GLU A 75 -10.31 9.98 8.71
C GLU A 75 -10.25 10.82 10.00
N ARG A 76 -10.23 10.16 11.17
CA ARG A 76 -10.04 10.89 12.45
C ARG A 76 -8.68 11.55 12.54
N PHE A 77 -7.62 10.86 12.08
CA PHE A 77 -6.27 11.41 12.02
C PHE A 77 -6.20 12.67 11.17
N TYR A 78 -6.75 12.63 9.96
CA TYR A 78 -6.83 13.75 9.04
C TYR A 78 -7.54 14.96 9.67
N ASN A 79 -8.72 14.75 10.28
CA ASN A 79 -9.49 15.82 10.90
C ASN A 79 -8.75 16.46 12.08
N LEU A 80 -8.10 15.66 12.93
CA LEU A 80 -7.30 16.20 14.04
C LEU A 80 -6.02 16.91 13.57
N LEU A 81 -5.46 16.53 12.42
CA LEU A 81 -4.34 17.26 11.83
C LEU A 81 -4.77 18.62 11.29
N LEU A 82 -5.97 18.76 10.73
CA LEU A 82 -6.52 20.05 10.32
C LEU A 82 -6.61 21.03 11.51
N GLU A 83 -6.99 20.56 12.70
CA GLU A 83 -7.00 21.36 13.93
C GLU A 83 -5.59 21.83 14.35
N LYS A 84 -4.55 21.18 13.82
CA LYS A 84 -3.13 21.51 14.05
C LYS A 84 -2.48 22.25 12.86
N ASN A 85 -3.29 22.83 12.00
CA ASN A 85 -2.85 23.51 10.77
C ASN A 85 -2.09 22.62 9.77
N ILE A 86 -2.34 21.32 9.77
CA ILE A 86 -1.73 20.35 8.85
C ILE A 86 -2.83 19.75 7.96
N ARG A 87 -2.76 20.01 6.68
CA ARG A 87 -3.63 19.41 5.66
C ARG A 87 -2.84 18.35 4.89
N LEU A 88 -3.23 17.08 4.98
CA LEU A 88 -2.60 16.06 4.16
C LEU A 88 -3.02 16.17 2.68
N VAL A 89 -2.16 15.75 1.78
CA VAL A 89 -2.42 15.75 0.32
C VAL A 89 -3.49 14.74 -0.07
N THR A 90 -3.56 13.62 0.63
CA THR A 90 -4.59 12.60 0.45
C THR A 90 -5.71 12.84 1.45
N ASP A 91 -6.92 13.07 0.99
CA ASP A 91 -8.08 13.16 1.87
C ASP A 91 -8.62 11.76 2.26
N PRO A 92 -9.54 11.66 3.23
CA PRO A 92 -10.05 10.37 3.71
C PRO A 92 -10.75 9.52 2.64
N GLU A 93 -11.42 10.14 1.65
CA GLU A 93 -12.08 9.42 0.56
C GLU A 93 -11.05 8.84 -0.40
N GLN A 94 -10.03 9.62 -0.76
CA GLN A 94 -8.91 9.21 -1.60
C GLN A 94 -8.08 8.11 -0.93
N TYR A 95 -7.79 8.26 0.37
CA TYR A 95 -7.14 7.20 1.14
C TYR A 95 -7.94 5.91 1.12
N ARG A 96 -9.24 5.97 1.42
CA ARG A 96 -10.16 4.81 1.39
C ARG A 96 -10.21 4.17 0.01
N LEU A 97 -10.24 4.97 -1.05
CA LEU A 97 -10.23 4.49 -2.43
C LEU A 97 -8.99 3.65 -2.72
N MET A 98 -7.80 4.20 -2.45
CA MET A 98 -6.55 3.57 -2.82
C MET A 98 -6.08 2.51 -1.83
N HIS A 99 -6.35 2.69 -0.53
CA HIS A 99 -5.95 1.74 0.52
C HIS A 99 -6.75 0.43 0.48
N ILE A 100 -8.00 0.48 0.06
CA ILE A 100 -8.91 -0.67 -0.03
C ILE A 100 -8.97 -1.13 -1.49
N PHE A 101 -8.11 -2.07 -1.90
CA PHE A 101 -7.97 -2.49 -3.29
C PHE A 101 -9.30 -2.80 -4.01
N PRO A 102 -10.32 -3.43 -3.39
CA PRO A 102 -11.64 -3.58 -4.01
C PRO A 102 -12.31 -2.28 -4.47
N ASN A 103 -12.01 -1.15 -3.85
CA ASN A 103 -12.63 0.14 -4.22
C ASN A 103 -12.08 0.68 -5.56
N VAL A 104 -10.81 0.40 -5.88
CA VAL A 104 -10.18 0.83 -7.14
C VAL A 104 -10.23 -0.27 -8.21
N TYR A 105 -10.77 -1.44 -7.88
CA TYR A 105 -10.76 -2.60 -8.76
C TYR A 105 -11.42 -2.35 -10.11
N GLU A 106 -12.57 -1.68 -10.15
CA GLU A 106 -13.28 -1.41 -11.39
C GLU A 106 -12.46 -0.52 -12.35
N ASP A 107 -11.62 0.37 -11.79
CA ASP A 107 -10.75 1.26 -12.58
C ASP A 107 -9.55 0.52 -13.19
N VAL A 108 -9.13 -0.60 -12.58
CA VAL A 108 -7.95 -1.37 -13.00
C VAL A 108 -8.27 -2.77 -13.52
N LYS A 109 -9.53 -3.17 -13.59
CA LYS A 109 -9.96 -4.56 -13.84
C LYS A 109 -9.52 -5.15 -15.18
N GLU A 110 -9.30 -4.32 -16.19
CA GLU A 110 -8.82 -4.80 -17.49
C GLU A 110 -7.40 -5.38 -17.44
N ASP A 111 -6.56 -4.81 -16.60
CA ASP A 111 -5.15 -5.16 -16.48
C ASP A 111 -4.79 -5.81 -15.13
N THR A 112 -5.77 -6.08 -14.29
CA THR A 112 -5.56 -6.81 -13.04
C THR A 112 -6.12 -8.24 -13.11
N VAL A 113 -5.98 -8.96 -12.01
CA VAL A 113 -6.45 -10.33 -11.87
C VAL A 113 -7.90 -10.38 -11.44
N LYS A 114 -8.57 -11.48 -11.77
CA LYS A 114 -9.92 -11.74 -11.28
C LYS A 114 -9.93 -11.81 -9.76
N MET A 115 -10.97 -11.25 -9.14
CA MET A 115 -11.24 -11.42 -7.72
C MET A 115 -12.73 -11.55 -7.44
N GLU A 116 -13.04 -12.21 -6.32
CA GLU A 116 -14.38 -12.32 -5.76
C GLU A 116 -14.34 -11.85 -4.30
N LEU A 117 -15.40 -11.13 -3.89
CA LEU A 117 -15.47 -10.49 -2.59
C LEU A 117 -16.55 -11.15 -1.73
N TYR A 118 -16.23 -11.38 -0.48
CA TYR A 118 -17.11 -12.00 0.49
C TYR A 118 -17.16 -11.18 1.79
N PRO A 119 -18.33 -11.09 2.45
CA PRO A 119 -18.39 -10.55 3.80
C PRO A 119 -17.51 -11.34 4.76
N LEU A 120 -17.06 -10.70 5.84
CA LEU A 120 -16.37 -11.41 6.92
C LEU A 120 -17.27 -12.50 7.50
N HIS A 121 -16.69 -13.66 7.76
CA HIS A 121 -17.36 -14.83 8.36
C HIS A 121 -18.53 -15.39 7.55
N SER A 122 -18.67 -15.04 6.27
CA SER A 122 -19.63 -15.69 5.39
C SER A 122 -19.12 -17.07 4.94
N GLU A 123 -20.05 -17.96 4.61
CA GLU A 123 -19.71 -19.21 3.93
C GLU A 123 -19.18 -18.91 2.54
N ILE A 124 -18.06 -19.57 2.18
CA ILE A 124 -17.42 -19.46 0.87
C ILE A 124 -17.44 -20.88 0.24
N ASP A 125 -18.23 -21.05 -0.81
CA ASP A 125 -18.36 -22.33 -1.52
C ASP A 125 -17.11 -22.62 -2.36
N VAL A 126 -16.31 -23.58 -1.91
CA VAL A 126 -15.07 -23.99 -2.57
C VAL A 126 -15.32 -24.54 -3.96
N GLU A 127 -16.44 -25.25 -4.20
CA GLU A 127 -16.75 -25.76 -5.54
C GLU A 127 -17.12 -24.64 -6.52
N ALA A 128 -17.69 -23.53 -6.04
CA ALA A 128 -17.88 -22.32 -6.82
C ALA A 128 -16.54 -21.66 -7.15
N LEU A 129 -15.63 -21.55 -6.15
CA LEU A 129 -14.30 -21.00 -6.38
C LEU A 129 -13.50 -21.80 -7.42
N LYS A 130 -13.57 -23.13 -7.39
CA LYS A 130 -12.90 -24.01 -8.38
C LYS A 130 -13.39 -23.82 -9.80
N LYS A 131 -14.64 -23.36 -9.99
CA LYS A 131 -15.17 -22.99 -11.31
C LYS A 131 -14.62 -21.64 -11.77
N SER A 132 -14.37 -20.73 -10.82
CA SER A 132 -13.90 -19.38 -11.09
C SER A 132 -12.38 -19.29 -11.25
N PHE A 133 -11.61 -20.10 -10.51
CA PHE A 133 -10.16 -20.01 -10.41
C PHE A 133 -9.48 -21.36 -10.58
N ASN A 134 -8.33 -21.37 -11.23
CA ASN A 134 -7.43 -22.53 -11.22
C ASN A 134 -6.62 -22.61 -9.93
N ARG A 135 -6.08 -21.47 -9.52
CA ARG A 135 -5.42 -21.24 -8.25
C ARG A 135 -5.85 -19.87 -7.72
N PHE A 136 -6.00 -19.77 -6.42
CA PHE A 136 -6.41 -18.51 -5.79
C PHE A 136 -5.69 -18.30 -4.47
N MET A 137 -5.60 -17.04 -4.07
CA MET A 137 -5.11 -16.63 -2.77
C MET A 137 -6.23 -15.96 -1.96
N VAL A 138 -6.09 -16.03 -0.64
CA VAL A 138 -6.99 -15.36 0.30
C VAL A 138 -6.28 -14.15 0.90
N LYS A 139 -6.95 -13.03 0.92
CA LYS A 139 -6.54 -11.83 1.65
C LYS A 139 -7.78 -11.14 2.22
N ASP A 140 -7.60 -10.24 3.19
CA ASP A 140 -8.63 -9.24 3.41
C ASP A 140 -8.54 -8.16 2.31
N TYR A 141 -9.29 -7.11 2.40
CA TYR A 141 -9.30 -6.07 1.36
C TYR A 141 -7.97 -5.31 1.24
N VAL A 142 -7.05 -5.49 2.19
CA VAL A 142 -5.76 -4.78 2.23
C VAL A 142 -4.58 -5.75 2.18
N LYS A 143 -4.56 -6.78 3.03
CA LYS A 143 -3.39 -7.66 3.23
C LYS A 143 -3.73 -9.14 3.22
N SER A 144 -2.76 -9.95 2.79
CA SER A 144 -2.73 -11.41 3.00
C SER A 144 -1.94 -11.74 4.28
N VAL A 145 -2.04 -12.99 4.73
CA VAL A 145 -1.15 -13.56 5.75
C VAL A 145 0.13 -14.05 5.06
N LYS A 146 1.28 -13.59 5.53
CA LYS A 146 2.61 -13.97 5.00
C LYS A 146 3.52 -14.38 6.15
N GLY A 147 4.49 -15.28 5.88
CA GLY A 147 5.49 -15.70 6.86
C GLY A 147 4.96 -16.62 7.95
N THR A 148 3.85 -17.30 7.73
CA THR A 148 3.21 -18.24 8.65
C THR A 148 2.95 -19.58 7.93
N GLU A 149 2.29 -20.53 8.61
CA GLU A 149 1.82 -21.78 8.00
C GLU A 149 0.65 -21.60 7.02
N PHE A 150 -0.01 -20.43 6.99
CA PHE A 150 -1.13 -20.16 6.10
C PHE A 150 -0.70 -20.31 4.63
N PRO A 151 -1.44 -21.09 3.80
CA PRO A 151 -1.08 -21.33 2.41
C PRO A 151 -0.97 -20.02 1.60
N ARG A 152 0.08 -19.92 0.80
CA ARG A 152 0.26 -18.80 -0.11
C ARG A 152 -0.83 -18.74 -1.19
N TYR A 153 -1.31 -19.93 -1.60
CA TYR A 153 -2.41 -20.10 -2.54
C TYR A 153 -3.09 -21.46 -2.33
N PHE A 154 -4.27 -21.58 -2.86
CA PHE A 154 -5.05 -22.81 -2.91
C PHE A 154 -5.23 -23.25 -4.36
N ASP A 155 -5.22 -24.55 -4.61
CA ASP A 155 -5.49 -25.15 -5.92
C ASP A 155 -6.82 -25.90 -5.93
N LYS A 156 -7.15 -26.53 -7.07
CA LYS A 156 -8.41 -27.26 -7.24
C LYS A 156 -8.55 -28.54 -6.38
N ASN A 157 -7.50 -28.97 -5.69
CA ASN A 157 -7.55 -30.16 -4.85
C ASN A 157 -8.05 -29.86 -3.43
N ILE A 158 -8.10 -28.57 -3.03
CA ILE A 158 -8.59 -28.16 -1.72
C ILE A 158 -10.03 -28.65 -1.48
N THR A 159 -10.31 -29.23 -0.33
CA THR A 159 -11.67 -29.58 0.10
C THR A 159 -12.32 -28.44 0.86
N GLN A 160 -13.65 -28.45 0.99
CA GLN A 160 -14.36 -27.47 1.81
C GLN A 160 -13.86 -27.48 3.25
N GLU A 161 -13.76 -28.67 3.87
CA GLU A 161 -13.30 -28.82 5.24
C GLU A 161 -11.88 -28.29 5.47
N GLU A 162 -10.97 -28.50 4.53
CA GLU A 162 -9.61 -27.96 4.61
C GLU A 162 -9.59 -26.46 4.45
N PHE A 163 -10.38 -25.91 3.53
CA PHE A 163 -10.49 -24.47 3.31
C PHE A 163 -11.05 -23.77 4.56
N ASP A 164 -12.10 -24.31 5.16
CA ASP A 164 -12.72 -23.74 6.36
C ASP A 164 -11.72 -23.70 7.53
N ARG A 165 -10.93 -24.76 7.73
CA ARG A 165 -9.84 -24.76 8.73
C ARG A 165 -8.78 -23.69 8.44
N TRP A 166 -8.42 -23.49 7.18
CA TRP A 166 -7.49 -22.42 6.82
C TRP A 166 -8.09 -21.03 6.99
N MET A 167 -9.37 -20.86 6.78
CA MET A 167 -10.03 -19.59 7.07
C MET A 167 -10.03 -19.26 8.57
N GLU A 168 -10.16 -20.25 9.46
CA GLU A 168 -9.97 -20.03 10.91
C GLU A 168 -8.53 -19.54 11.21
N VAL A 169 -7.53 -20.15 10.59
CA VAL A 169 -6.13 -19.72 10.72
C VAL A 169 -5.93 -18.32 10.18
N PHE A 170 -6.53 -17.99 9.03
CA PHE A 170 -6.50 -16.64 8.45
C PHE A 170 -7.05 -15.61 9.43
N TYR A 171 -8.25 -15.83 9.95
CA TYR A 171 -8.89 -14.94 10.92
C TYR A 171 -8.04 -14.77 12.19
N LYS A 172 -7.45 -15.86 12.69
CA LYS A 172 -6.57 -15.81 13.87
C LYS A 172 -5.36 -14.90 13.64
N TYR A 173 -4.70 -15.01 12.48
CA TYR A 173 -3.50 -14.19 12.19
C TYR A 173 -3.83 -12.75 11.83
N ARG A 174 -4.96 -12.51 11.19
CA ARG A 174 -5.38 -11.15 10.89
C ARG A 174 -5.92 -10.41 12.11
N GLY A 175 -6.65 -11.08 12.98
CA GLY A 175 -7.16 -10.51 14.24
C GLY A 175 -7.75 -9.11 14.06
N ASP A 176 -7.33 -8.18 14.89
CA ASP A 176 -7.77 -6.77 14.84
C ASP A 176 -7.31 -6.01 13.60
N LEU A 177 -6.38 -6.57 12.82
CA LEU A 177 -5.90 -5.97 11.57
C LEU A 177 -6.83 -6.26 10.37
N LEU A 178 -7.86 -7.10 10.54
CA LEU A 178 -8.86 -7.35 9.49
C LEU A 178 -9.48 -6.05 9.01
N THR A 179 -9.51 -5.88 7.68
CA THR A 179 -10.04 -4.68 7.04
C THR A 179 -11.01 -5.04 5.92
N GLY A 180 -12.24 -4.54 5.99
CA GLY A 180 -13.27 -4.75 4.98
C GLY A 180 -13.85 -6.16 5.04
N GLY A 181 -13.66 -6.95 3.99
CA GLY A 181 -14.13 -8.32 3.83
C GLY A 181 -13.02 -9.28 3.41
N ILE A 182 -13.41 -10.44 2.91
CA ILE A 182 -12.50 -11.43 2.33
C ILE A 182 -12.44 -11.22 0.81
N CYS A 183 -11.23 -11.14 0.28
CA CYS A 183 -10.93 -11.09 -1.13
C CYS A 183 -10.29 -12.41 -1.55
N ILE A 184 -10.99 -13.17 -2.39
CA ILE A 184 -10.44 -14.31 -3.10
C ILE A 184 -9.89 -13.79 -4.42
N LYS A 185 -8.59 -13.88 -4.60
CA LYS A 185 -7.88 -13.30 -5.73
C LYS A 185 -7.19 -14.39 -6.53
N GLU A 186 -7.27 -14.32 -7.86
CA GLU A 186 -6.56 -15.24 -8.74
C GLU A 186 -5.06 -15.21 -8.44
N PHE A 187 -4.46 -16.40 -8.32
CA PHE A 187 -3.03 -16.55 -8.13
C PHE A 187 -2.34 -16.71 -9.49
N LEU A 188 -1.45 -15.78 -9.80
CA LEU A 188 -0.73 -15.73 -11.06
C LEU A 188 0.67 -16.37 -10.94
N ASP A 189 1.11 -17.00 -12.03
CA ASP A 189 2.50 -17.40 -12.20
C ASP A 189 3.31 -16.20 -12.70
N LEU A 190 4.11 -15.63 -11.80
CA LEU A 190 4.96 -14.49 -12.11
C LEU A 190 6.29 -14.96 -12.71
N ALA A 191 6.79 -14.20 -13.67
CA ALA A 191 8.15 -14.38 -14.21
C ALA A 191 9.18 -14.21 -13.09
N ARG A 192 10.22 -15.02 -13.13
CA ARG A 192 11.28 -15.02 -12.12
C ARG A 192 12.64 -14.84 -12.76
N TYR A 193 13.43 -13.98 -12.13
CA TYR A 193 14.82 -13.72 -12.45
C TYR A 193 15.64 -13.85 -11.16
N ASP A 194 16.66 -14.69 -11.16
CA ASP A 194 17.46 -15.01 -9.97
C ASP A 194 16.59 -15.33 -8.73
N ASP A 195 15.60 -16.21 -8.90
CA ASP A 195 14.64 -16.63 -7.87
C ASP A 195 13.72 -15.55 -7.31
N LYS A 196 13.77 -14.33 -7.84
CA LYS A 196 12.86 -13.23 -7.49
C LYS A 196 11.80 -13.01 -8.56
N THR A 197 10.58 -12.72 -8.13
CA THR A 197 9.51 -12.30 -9.04
C THR A 197 9.83 -10.93 -9.64
N ASN A 198 9.44 -10.73 -10.91
CA ASN A 198 9.62 -9.44 -11.57
C ASN A 198 8.42 -8.54 -11.29
N GLU A 199 8.61 -7.64 -10.35
CA GLU A 199 7.58 -6.73 -9.87
C GLU A 199 8.12 -5.30 -9.80
N TYR A 200 7.31 -4.33 -10.22
CA TYR A 200 7.65 -2.91 -10.19
C TYR A 200 6.57 -2.12 -9.48
N ARG A 201 6.99 -1.22 -8.60
CA ARG A 201 6.13 -0.20 -8.02
C ARG A 201 6.29 1.12 -8.76
N VAL A 202 5.18 1.67 -9.20
CA VAL A 202 5.10 3.00 -9.81
C VAL A 202 4.41 3.94 -8.83
N PHE A 203 5.06 5.05 -8.50
CA PHE A 203 4.46 6.13 -7.75
C PHE A 203 3.90 7.18 -8.69
N TYR A 204 2.62 7.47 -8.52
CA TYR A 204 1.93 8.55 -9.21
C TYR A 204 1.69 9.68 -8.21
N ILE A 205 2.16 10.86 -8.54
CA ILE A 205 2.08 12.04 -7.69
C ILE A 205 1.50 13.18 -8.52
N ASN A 206 0.34 13.69 -8.11
CA ASN A 206 -0.40 14.72 -8.85
C ASN A 206 -0.57 14.38 -10.34
N HIS A 207 -0.90 13.09 -10.61
CA HIS A 207 -1.07 12.51 -11.94
C HIS A 207 0.20 12.45 -12.80
N GLU A 208 1.37 12.69 -12.23
CA GLU A 208 2.66 12.47 -12.89
C GLU A 208 3.29 11.16 -12.44
N ILE A 209 3.99 10.48 -13.34
CA ILE A 209 4.78 9.30 -13.01
C ILE A 209 6.06 9.77 -12.32
N ALA A 210 6.07 9.74 -11.00
CA ALA A 210 7.18 10.26 -10.21
C ALA A 210 8.38 9.30 -10.20
N THR A 211 8.13 8.01 -9.98
CA THR A 211 9.17 6.97 -10.02
C THR A 211 8.61 5.62 -10.46
N VAL A 212 9.44 4.86 -11.15
CA VAL A 212 9.24 3.44 -11.49
C VAL A 212 10.38 2.67 -10.86
N CYS A 213 10.09 1.77 -9.94
CA CYS A 213 11.12 1.10 -9.18
C CYS A 213 10.84 -0.40 -9.00
N ARG A 214 11.88 -1.21 -9.19
CA ARG A 214 11.86 -2.65 -8.89
C ARG A 214 11.68 -2.91 -7.41
N ASN A 215 11.08 -4.04 -7.07
CA ASN A 215 10.99 -4.49 -5.68
C ASN A 215 12.37 -4.71 -5.05
N SER A 216 12.42 -4.59 -3.74
CA SER A 216 13.63 -4.84 -2.94
C SER A 216 14.19 -6.24 -3.21
N GLY A 217 15.51 -6.31 -3.39
CA GLY A 217 16.24 -7.56 -3.66
C GLY A 217 16.12 -8.09 -5.09
N GLN A 218 15.39 -7.41 -5.99
CA GLN A 218 15.30 -7.78 -7.40
C GLN A 218 16.56 -7.29 -8.16
N GLY A 219 17.06 -8.11 -9.08
CA GLY A 219 18.26 -7.80 -9.89
C GLY A 219 18.08 -6.61 -10.84
N THR A 220 19.19 -6.14 -11.40
CA THR A 220 19.21 -4.93 -12.26
C THR A 220 18.78 -5.17 -13.70
N TYR A 221 18.79 -6.42 -14.15
CA TYR A 221 18.54 -6.78 -15.57
C TYR A 221 17.22 -7.55 -15.70
N THR A 222 16.12 -6.88 -15.32
CA THR A 222 14.77 -7.43 -15.50
C THR A 222 13.99 -6.53 -16.46
N PRO A 223 13.08 -7.08 -17.29
CA PRO A 223 12.19 -6.26 -18.10
C PRO A 223 11.40 -5.27 -17.26
N GLU A 224 11.15 -4.09 -17.81
CA GLU A 224 10.29 -3.08 -17.17
C GLU A 224 8.85 -3.20 -17.69
N PRO A 225 7.85 -2.76 -16.92
CA PRO A 225 6.46 -2.69 -17.39
C PRO A 225 6.38 -1.82 -18.65
N PRO A 226 5.52 -2.17 -19.63
CA PRO A 226 5.31 -1.34 -20.80
C PRO A 226 4.90 0.09 -20.41
N GLN A 227 5.54 1.07 -21.04
CA GLN A 227 5.26 2.49 -20.78
C GLN A 227 3.77 2.84 -20.98
N GLU A 228 3.14 2.29 -22.01
CA GLU A 228 1.71 2.50 -22.28
C GLU A 228 0.83 2.00 -21.14
N LEU A 229 1.20 0.87 -20.49
CA LEU A 229 0.48 0.32 -19.35
C LEU A 229 0.62 1.23 -18.13
N ILE A 230 1.83 1.75 -17.88
CA ILE A 230 2.06 2.70 -16.78
C ILE A 230 1.27 4.00 -17.01
N GLU A 231 1.34 4.59 -18.23
CA GLU A 231 0.65 5.83 -18.58
C GLU A 231 -0.89 5.72 -18.44
N LYS A 232 -1.47 4.55 -18.72
CA LYS A 232 -2.91 4.29 -18.64
C LYS A 232 -3.48 4.60 -17.25
N TYR A 233 -2.69 4.44 -16.19
CA TYR A 233 -3.15 4.57 -14.81
C TYR A 233 -2.72 5.87 -14.10
N ARG A 234 -2.36 6.91 -14.85
CA ARG A 234 -1.99 8.23 -14.31
C ARG A 234 -3.13 9.00 -13.64
N TYR A 235 -4.38 8.65 -13.96
CA TYR A 235 -5.54 9.48 -13.60
C TYR A 235 -6.53 8.76 -12.68
N LEU A 236 -6.04 7.86 -11.81
CA LEU A 236 -6.86 7.35 -10.72
C LEU A 236 -7.21 8.51 -9.76
N ASN A 237 -8.36 8.40 -9.09
CA ASN A 237 -8.92 9.50 -8.31
C ASN A 237 -8.22 9.70 -6.95
N SER A 238 -6.91 9.89 -6.98
CA SER A 238 -6.09 10.29 -5.83
C SER A 238 -4.88 11.08 -6.33
N PRO A 239 -4.41 12.08 -5.58
CA PRO A 239 -3.21 12.85 -5.94
C PRO A 239 -1.91 12.09 -5.61
N TYR A 240 -1.97 11.02 -4.81
CA TYR A 240 -0.77 10.31 -4.39
C TYR A 240 -1.04 8.83 -4.14
N TYR A 241 -0.61 7.99 -5.06
CA TYR A 241 -0.86 6.55 -5.02
C TYR A 241 0.23 5.74 -5.69
N THR A 242 0.16 4.43 -5.51
CA THR A 242 1.03 3.46 -6.19
C THR A 242 0.21 2.46 -6.97
N VAL A 243 0.80 1.95 -8.05
CA VAL A 243 0.34 0.74 -8.73
C VAL A 243 1.52 -0.22 -8.84
N ASP A 244 1.30 -1.46 -8.44
CA ASP A 244 2.30 -2.52 -8.53
C ASP A 244 2.01 -3.40 -9.75
N PHE A 245 2.96 -3.45 -10.67
CA PHE A 245 2.93 -4.24 -11.88
C PHE A 245 3.82 -5.47 -11.74
N ALA A 246 3.37 -6.60 -12.27
CA ALA A 246 4.17 -7.81 -12.31
C ALA A 246 4.16 -8.44 -13.71
N GLU A 247 5.31 -8.95 -14.12
CA GLU A 247 5.46 -9.76 -15.31
C GLU A 247 4.99 -11.19 -15.04
N LEU A 248 4.19 -11.75 -15.94
CA LEU A 248 3.77 -13.14 -15.89
C LEU A 248 4.78 -14.02 -16.61
N SER A 249 4.75 -15.34 -16.34
CA SER A 249 5.64 -16.32 -16.95
C SER A 249 5.54 -16.40 -18.48
N ASP A 250 4.46 -15.88 -19.07
CA ASP A 250 4.26 -15.77 -20.52
C ASP A 250 4.73 -14.43 -21.12
N GLY A 251 5.33 -13.54 -20.29
CA GLY A 251 5.82 -12.23 -20.68
C GLY A 251 4.76 -11.13 -20.70
N THR A 252 3.50 -11.42 -20.38
CA THR A 252 2.47 -10.38 -20.22
C THR A 252 2.58 -9.68 -18.88
N TRP A 253 2.01 -8.47 -18.76
CA TRP A 253 2.05 -7.69 -17.53
C TRP A 253 0.67 -7.52 -16.93
N LYS A 254 0.59 -7.60 -15.61
CA LYS A 254 -0.64 -7.38 -14.84
C LYS A 254 -0.41 -6.47 -13.65
N ILE A 255 -1.44 -5.72 -13.29
CA ILE A 255 -1.51 -5.04 -12.00
C ILE A 255 -1.79 -6.08 -10.92
N ILE A 256 -0.93 -6.12 -9.92
CA ILE A 256 -1.08 -7.01 -8.77
C ILE A 256 -1.60 -6.30 -7.53
N GLU A 257 -1.38 -5.00 -7.41
CA GLU A 257 -1.87 -4.18 -6.30
C GLU A 257 -1.93 -2.71 -6.73
N ALA A 258 -2.84 -1.96 -6.11
CA ALA A 258 -2.80 -0.51 -6.06
C ALA A 258 -2.95 -0.09 -4.60
N GLY A 259 -2.32 1.02 -4.22
CA GLY A 259 -2.28 1.44 -2.84
C GLY A 259 -2.13 2.95 -2.67
N ASP A 260 -2.46 3.44 -1.48
CA ASP A 260 -2.20 4.83 -1.14
C ASP A 260 -0.71 5.11 -1.03
N GLY A 261 -0.26 6.22 -1.61
CA GLY A 261 1.15 6.61 -1.68
C GLY A 261 1.76 6.92 -0.33
N GLU A 262 0.98 7.44 0.62
CA GLU A 262 1.45 7.83 1.95
C GLU A 262 1.93 6.64 2.79
N VAL A 263 1.32 5.46 2.55
CA VAL A 263 1.61 4.22 3.29
C VAL A 263 2.28 3.14 2.44
N SER A 264 2.67 3.48 1.22
CA SER A 264 3.42 2.59 0.33
C SER A 264 4.92 2.76 0.56
N GLY A 265 5.59 1.70 1.01
CA GLY A 265 7.03 1.71 1.29
C GLY A 265 7.88 1.90 0.03
N LEU A 266 9.04 2.52 0.19
CA LEU A 266 10.05 2.63 -0.85
C LEU A 266 10.87 1.33 -0.94
N SER A 267 11.25 0.95 -2.15
CA SER A 267 12.15 -0.18 -2.39
C SER A 267 13.59 0.18 -2.00
N ASP A 268 14.36 -0.79 -1.52
CA ASP A 268 15.81 -0.61 -1.32
C ASP A 268 16.57 -0.35 -2.63
N ASN A 269 15.96 -0.66 -3.77
CA ASN A 269 16.49 -0.34 -5.09
C ASN A 269 16.25 1.13 -5.52
N GLN A 270 15.49 1.89 -4.74
CA GLN A 270 15.12 3.28 -5.06
C GLN A 270 16.12 4.27 -4.47
N ASN A 271 16.44 5.31 -5.23
CA ASN A 271 17.14 6.46 -4.68
C ASN A 271 16.14 7.36 -3.93
N TYR A 272 16.20 7.36 -2.60
CA TYR A 272 15.23 8.05 -1.74
C TYR A 272 15.29 9.57 -1.89
N GLU A 273 16.49 10.17 -2.03
CA GLU A 273 16.58 11.62 -2.28
C GLU A 273 15.95 12.01 -3.61
N HIS A 274 16.21 11.21 -4.67
CA HIS A 274 15.59 11.45 -5.97
C HIS A 274 14.06 11.37 -5.88
N TYR A 275 13.54 10.39 -5.15
CA TYR A 275 12.09 10.25 -4.91
C TYR A 275 11.50 11.50 -4.22
N PHE A 276 12.11 11.98 -3.13
CA PHE A 276 11.58 13.16 -2.43
C PHE A 276 11.74 14.45 -3.23
N ARG A 277 12.76 14.56 -4.09
CA ARG A 277 12.86 15.67 -5.07
C ARG A 277 11.76 15.61 -6.12
N ALA A 278 11.44 14.41 -6.65
CA ALA A 278 10.32 14.22 -7.57
C ALA A 278 8.98 14.56 -6.90
N LEU A 279 8.76 14.08 -5.66
CA LEU A 279 7.58 14.41 -4.87
C LEU A 279 7.39 15.93 -4.71
N TYR A 280 8.47 16.64 -4.38
CA TYR A 280 8.43 18.11 -4.26
C TYR A 280 8.06 18.77 -5.60
N GLN A 281 8.63 18.29 -6.70
CA GLN A 281 8.38 18.86 -8.04
C GLN A 281 6.93 18.64 -8.49
N CYS A 282 6.38 17.44 -8.26
CA CYS A 282 5.01 17.11 -8.66
C CYS A 282 3.94 17.86 -7.86
N PHE A 283 4.24 18.27 -6.62
CA PHE A 283 3.32 19.05 -5.78
C PHE A 283 3.63 20.56 -5.76
N ARG A 284 4.56 21.03 -6.57
CA ARG A 284 4.90 22.45 -6.69
C ARG A 284 3.85 23.20 -7.52
#